data_7e982f6e91189e5cbc564bed18ba56e0
#
_entry.id   7e982f6e91189e5cbc564bed18ba56e0
#
_cell.length_a   1.000
_cell.length_b   1.000
_cell.length_c   1.000
_cell.angle_alpha   90.00
_cell.angle_beta   90.00
_cell.angle_gamma   90.00
#
_symmetry.space_group_name_H-M   'P 1'
#
loop_
_entity.id
_entity.type
_entity.pdbx_description
1 polymer ?
#
loop_
_entity_poly.entity_id
_entity_poly.type
_entity_poly.pdbx_seq_one_letter_code
_entity_poly.pdbx_strand_id
1 'polypeptide(L)'
;MKKILKEFLYRKGYKINKINKNNLLNDNPFLAIQSRLGSNPIVFDIGANLGQTILKVKKIFPNSYLHSFEPSKVCFKRITQDYGNVENVFLNNKAVGHEKGSLEFNEYSWSALNSFFKRAYTKSEIIDTYFVDIISVDDYCNENDIPYINLLKTDTEGFELNVLKGANKMMNQNKVQFVFVEIFFHENYIGQSSFSDIFNYLSQNGFNMIRFYDFEYTDEGFASRTDALFINEKFIK
;
A
#
# COMPACT_ATOMS: atom_id res chain seq x y z
N MET A 1 -24.89 0.94 -31.81
CA MET A 1 -23.71 0.05 -31.82
C MET A 1 -23.09 -0.17 -30.43
N LYS A 2 -22.65 0.86 -29.67
CA LYS A 2 -22.02 0.69 -28.32
C LYS A 2 -22.93 0.02 -27.27
N LYS A 3 -24.24 0.27 -27.27
CA LYS A 3 -25.19 -0.32 -26.30
C LYS A 3 -25.38 -1.83 -26.56
N ILE A 4 -25.56 -2.21 -27.83
CA ILE A 4 -25.72 -3.61 -28.22
C ILE A 4 -24.48 -4.45 -27.87
N LEU A 5 -23.28 -3.90 -28.13
CA LEU A 5 -22.02 -4.58 -27.77
C LEU A 5 -21.87 -4.74 -26.25
N LYS A 6 -22.25 -3.72 -25.46
CA LYS A 6 -22.27 -3.84 -24.00
C LYS A 6 -23.21 -4.92 -23.49
N GLU A 7 -24.42 -4.98 -24.04
CA GLU A 7 -25.43 -6.01 -23.68
C GLU A 7 -24.96 -7.41 -24.07
N PHE A 8 -24.36 -7.58 -25.25
CA PHE A 8 -23.80 -8.85 -25.68
C PHE A 8 -22.68 -9.33 -24.74
N LEU A 9 -21.75 -8.45 -24.40
CA LEU A 9 -20.64 -8.78 -23.50
C LEU A 9 -21.11 -9.03 -22.06
N TYR A 10 -22.11 -8.28 -21.60
CA TYR A 10 -22.73 -8.52 -20.28
C TYR A 10 -23.35 -9.92 -20.19
N ARG A 11 -24.07 -10.37 -21.25
CA ARG A 11 -24.61 -11.75 -21.33
C ARG A 11 -23.54 -12.84 -21.34
N LYS A 12 -22.30 -12.47 -21.73
CA LYS A 12 -21.13 -13.36 -21.71
C LYS A 12 -20.31 -13.23 -20.40
N GLY A 13 -20.83 -12.52 -19.37
CA GLY A 13 -20.16 -12.32 -18.09
C GLY A 13 -19.14 -11.17 -18.06
N TYR A 14 -19.04 -10.34 -19.11
CA TYR A 14 -18.11 -9.21 -19.15
C TYR A 14 -18.81 -7.88 -18.87
N LYS A 15 -18.31 -7.12 -17.90
CA LYS A 15 -18.76 -5.76 -17.60
C LYS A 15 -17.78 -4.75 -18.21
N ILE A 16 -18.23 -3.93 -19.17
CA ILE A 16 -17.41 -2.85 -19.76
C ILE A 16 -17.78 -1.52 -19.11
N ASN A 17 -16.84 -0.92 -18.42
CA ASN A 17 -16.94 0.44 -17.89
C ASN A 17 -16.14 1.43 -18.77
N LYS A 18 -16.59 2.69 -18.81
CA LYS A 18 -15.81 3.76 -19.41
C LYS A 18 -14.70 4.15 -18.41
N ILE A 19 -13.45 3.96 -18.81
CA ILE A 19 -12.31 4.43 -18.03
C ILE A 19 -12.30 5.97 -18.09
N ASN A 20 -12.35 6.60 -16.92
CA ASN A 20 -12.19 8.04 -16.81
C ASN A 20 -10.72 8.32 -16.44
N LYS A 21 -9.91 8.62 -17.46
CA LYS A 21 -8.45 8.67 -17.34
C LYS A 21 -7.93 9.81 -16.44
N ASN A 22 -8.73 10.85 -16.21
CA ASN A 22 -8.27 12.12 -15.62
C ASN A 22 -8.96 12.49 -14.29
N ASN A 23 -9.52 11.52 -13.58
CA ASN A 23 -10.14 11.81 -12.28
C ASN A 23 -9.88 10.69 -11.26
N LEU A 24 -10.19 10.96 -10.01
CA LEU A 24 -10.05 10.04 -8.88
C LEU A 24 -10.83 8.71 -9.03
N LEU A 25 -11.69 8.58 -10.04
CA LEU A 25 -12.46 7.37 -10.35
C LEU A 25 -11.79 6.48 -11.41
N ASN A 26 -10.53 6.75 -11.77
CA ASN A 26 -9.75 5.84 -12.64
C ASN A 26 -9.59 4.48 -11.96
N ASP A 27 -9.68 3.40 -12.74
CA ASP A 27 -9.55 2.02 -12.22
C ASP A 27 -8.10 1.66 -11.83
N ASN A 28 -7.11 2.46 -12.21
CA ASN A 28 -5.75 2.36 -11.73
C ASN A 28 -5.52 3.45 -10.65
N PRO A 29 -5.19 3.10 -9.40
CA PRO A 29 -5.04 4.04 -8.29
C PRO A 29 -3.95 5.10 -8.55
N PHE A 30 -2.84 4.73 -9.16
CA PHE A 30 -1.74 5.65 -9.46
C PHE A 30 -2.11 6.65 -10.57
N LEU A 31 -2.85 6.21 -11.61
CA LEU A 31 -3.39 7.10 -12.63
C LEU A 31 -4.50 8.00 -12.08
N ALA A 32 -5.26 7.53 -11.09
CA ALA A 32 -6.30 8.32 -10.44
C ALA A 32 -5.73 9.59 -9.78
N ILE A 33 -4.55 9.51 -9.21
CA ILE A 33 -3.89 10.61 -8.48
C ILE A 33 -2.86 11.38 -9.33
N GLN A 34 -2.53 10.88 -10.53
CA GLN A 34 -1.43 11.42 -11.34
C GLN A 34 -1.53 12.94 -11.58
N SER A 35 -2.71 13.44 -11.89
CA SER A 35 -2.91 14.87 -12.16
C SER A 35 -2.85 15.76 -10.91
N ARG A 36 -2.86 15.16 -9.71
CA ARG A 36 -2.83 15.86 -8.42
C ARG A 36 -1.46 15.82 -7.74
N LEU A 37 -0.58 14.97 -8.22
CA LEU A 37 0.81 14.92 -7.79
C LEU A 37 1.65 15.81 -8.70
N GLY A 38 2.60 16.53 -8.14
CA GLY A 38 3.55 17.30 -8.92
C GLY A 38 4.43 16.42 -9.83
N SER A 39 5.38 17.02 -10.51
CA SER A 39 6.30 16.32 -11.42
C SER A 39 7.23 15.32 -10.71
N ASN A 40 7.58 15.58 -9.46
CA ASN A 40 8.54 14.82 -8.66
C ASN A 40 7.92 14.40 -7.32
N PRO A 41 6.87 13.54 -7.32
CA PRO A 41 6.22 13.17 -6.08
C PRO A 41 7.12 12.32 -5.18
N ILE A 42 6.98 12.54 -3.86
CA ILE A 42 7.58 11.68 -2.85
C ILE A 42 6.59 10.56 -2.52
N VAL A 43 7.02 9.34 -2.77
CA VAL A 43 6.20 8.13 -2.61
C VAL A 43 6.86 7.20 -1.59
N PHE A 44 6.09 6.74 -0.63
CA PHE A 44 6.48 5.68 0.29
C PHE A 44 5.76 4.39 -0.10
N ASP A 45 6.51 3.32 -0.33
CA ASP A 45 6.05 1.97 -0.61
C ASP A 45 6.45 1.06 0.55
N ILE A 46 5.51 0.81 1.47
CA ILE A 46 5.75 0.00 2.65
C ILE A 46 5.18 -1.39 2.41
N GLY A 47 6.05 -2.41 2.49
CA GLY A 47 5.81 -3.76 2.00
C GLY A 47 6.11 -3.86 0.50
N ALA A 48 7.35 -3.58 0.11
CA ALA A 48 7.75 -3.55 -1.30
C ALA A 48 7.79 -4.94 -1.95
N ASN A 49 7.91 -6.00 -1.16
CA ASN A 49 8.00 -7.39 -1.58
C ASN A 49 9.01 -7.55 -2.75
N LEU A 50 8.59 -8.00 -3.92
CA LEU A 50 9.44 -8.18 -5.11
C LEU A 50 9.47 -6.93 -6.03
N GLY A 51 8.99 -5.76 -5.55
CA GLY A 51 9.11 -4.48 -6.25
C GLY A 51 8.01 -4.19 -7.28
N GLN A 52 6.86 -4.84 -7.18
CA GLN A 52 5.73 -4.62 -8.10
C GLN A 52 5.27 -3.17 -8.11
N THR A 53 5.23 -2.54 -6.92
CA THR A 53 4.88 -1.12 -6.77
C THR A 53 5.97 -0.22 -7.32
N ILE A 54 7.25 -0.54 -7.10
CA ILE A 54 8.39 0.21 -7.65
C ILE A 54 8.24 0.35 -9.17
N LEU A 55 7.99 -0.78 -9.85
CA LEU A 55 7.79 -0.79 -11.29
C LEU A 55 6.60 0.08 -11.74
N LYS A 56 5.45 -0.04 -11.05
CA LYS A 56 4.23 0.72 -11.37
C LYS A 56 4.45 2.22 -11.17
N VAL A 57 5.04 2.61 -10.03
CA VAL A 57 5.30 4.02 -9.68
C VAL A 57 6.28 4.64 -10.67
N LYS A 58 7.42 4.01 -10.93
CA LYS A 58 8.44 4.56 -11.87
C LYS A 58 7.94 4.65 -13.30
N LYS A 59 7.01 3.79 -13.72
CA LYS A 59 6.37 3.87 -15.03
C LYS A 59 5.43 5.08 -15.16
N ILE A 60 4.70 5.43 -14.10
CA ILE A 60 3.69 6.50 -14.11
C ILE A 60 4.30 7.84 -13.67
N PHE A 61 5.22 7.80 -12.73
CA PHE A 61 5.93 8.94 -12.14
C PHE A 61 7.46 8.74 -12.26
N PRO A 62 8.05 8.85 -13.45
CA PRO A 62 9.46 8.51 -13.68
C PRO A 62 10.43 9.32 -12.79
N ASN A 63 10.06 10.56 -12.46
CA ASN A 63 10.89 11.46 -11.63
C ASN A 63 10.53 11.42 -10.13
N SER A 64 9.72 10.44 -9.68
CA SER A 64 9.37 10.31 -8.26
C SER A 64 10.59 10.00 -7.40
N TYR A 65 10.57 10.51 -6.16
CA TYR A 65 11.44 10.05 -5.08
C TYR A 65 10.71 8.91 -4.36
N LEU A 66 11.16 7.68 -4.56
CA LEU A 66 10.47 6.48 -4.08
C LEU A 66 11.27 5.85 -2.94
N HIS A 67 10.70 5.88 -1.74
CA HIS A 67 11.24 5.24 -0.55
C HIS A 67 10.51 3.92 -0.31
N SER A 68 11.19 2.80 -0.56
CA SER A 68 10.61 1.46 -0.44
C SER A 68 11.19 0.73 0.76
N PHE A 69 10.30 0.06 1.51
CA PHE A 69 10.65 -0.67 2.73
C PHE A 69 10.26 -2.13 2.58
N GLU A 70 11.21 -3.02 2.84
CA GLU A 70 11.01 -4.47 2.75
C GLU A 70 11.83 -5.17 3.85
N PRO A 71 11.16 -5.77 4.87
CA PRO A 71 11.86 -6.44 5.96
C PRO A 71 12.44 -7.80 5.57
N SER A 72 11.80 -8.56 4.65
CA SER A 72 12.33 -9.85 4.20
C SER A 72 13.69 -9.71 3.55
N LYS A 73 14.68 -10.43 4.10
CA LYS A 73 16.05 -10.43 3.56
C LYS A 73 16.10 -10.96 2.13
N VAL A 74 15.26 -11.95 1.82
CA VAL A 74 15.18 -12.57 0.49
C VAL A 74 14.58 -11.60 -0.52
N CYS A 75 13.42 -11.00 -0.20
CA CYS A 75 12.77 -10.01 -1.05
C CYS A 75 13.63 -8.75 -1.20
N PHE A 76 14.24 -8.25 -0.11
CA PHE A 76 15.11 -7.09 -0.15
C PHE A 76 16.34 -7.31 -1.05
N LYS A 77 16.98 -8.47 -0.97
CA LYS A 77 18.08 -8.83 -1.87
C LYS A 77 17.63 -8.77 -3.33
N ARG A 78 16.43 -9.28 -3.62
CA ARG A 78 15.86 -9.26 -4.97
C ARG A 78 15.60 -7.86 -5.47
N ILE A 79 14.89 -7.02 -4.70
CA ILE A 79 14.61 -5.62 -5.13
C ILE A 79 15.89 -4.79 -5.25
N THR A 80 16.91 -5.08 -4.44
CA THR A 80 18.22 -4.42 -4.56
C THR A 80 18.91 -4.79 -5.88
N GLN A 81 18.83 -6.04 -6.31
CA GLN A 81 19.38 -6.47 -7.61
C GLN A 81 18.65 -5.80 -8.78
N ASP A 82 17.31 -5.72 -8.70
CA ASP A 82 16.48 -5.24 -9.81
C ASP A 82 16.41 -3.70 -9.86
N TYR A 83 16.44 -3.02 -8.72
CA TYR A 83 16.14 -1.57 -8.61
C TYR A 83 17.19 -0.75 -7.88
N GLY A 84 18.26 -1.35 -7.34
CA GLY A 84 19.29 -0.63 -6.55
C GLY A 84 20.03 0.46 -7.31
N ASN A 85 20.05 0.40 -8.65
CA ASN A 85 20.68 1.42 -9.51
C ASN A 85 19.65 2.34 -10.19
N VAL A 86 18.34 2.24 -9.84
CA VAL A 86 17.32 3.11 -10.42
C VAL A 86 17.36 4.46 -9.71
N GLU A 87 17.46 5.53 -10.49
CA GLU A 87 17.56 6.89 -9.96
C GLU A 87 16.33 7.25 -9.09
N ASN A 88 16.59 7.90 -7.95
CA ASN A 88 15.57 8.30 -6.97
C ASN A 88 14.73 7.12 -6.42
N VAL A 89 15.31 5.92 -6.31
CA VAL A 89 14.75 4.79 -5.58
C VAL A 89 15.64 4.53 -4.35
N PHE A 90 15.05 4.62 -3.17
CA PHE A 90 15.70 4.45 -1.87
C PHE A 90 15.18 3.18 -1.23
N LEU A 91 15.99 2.13 -1.22
CA LEU A 91 15.61 0.82 -0.69
C LEU A 91 16.04 0.68 0.77
N ASN A 92 15.13 0.24 1.64
CA ASN A 92 15.33 0.11 3.08
C ASN A 92 15.01 -1.32 3.52
N ASN A 93 16.01 -2.07 4.03
CA ASN A 93 15.78 -3.38 4.64
C ASN A 93 15.33 -3.21 6.10
N LYS A 94 14.16 -2.63 6.26
CA LYS A 94 13.49 -2.39 7.54
C LYS A 94 12.00 -2.58 7.36
N ALA A 95 11.34 -2.92 8.44
CA ALA A 95 9.89 -2.77 8.53
C ALA A 95 9.52 -1.34 8.95
N VAL A 96 8.27 -0.97 8.69
CA VAL A 96 7.69 0.28 9.18
C VAL A 96 6.58 -0.04 10.16
N GLY A 97 6.56 0.63 11.31
CA GLY A 97 5.56 0.44 12.35
C GLY A 97 5.31 1.72 13.14
N HIS A 98 4.65 1.58 14.30
CA HIS A 98 4.26 2.70 15.13
C HIS A 98 5.47 3.45 15.74
N GLU A 99 6.49 2.71 16.14
CA GLU A 99 7.71 3.24 16.79
C GLU A 99 8.94 2.43 16.41
N LYS A 100 10.12 2.98 16.68
CA LYS A 100 11.38 2.26 16.51
C LYS A 100 11.48 1.07 17.42
N GLY A 101 12.00 -0.04 16.90
CA GLY A 101 12.20 -1.25 17.68
C GLY A 101 12.64 -2.42 16.81
N SER A 102 12.34 -3.61 17.30
CA SER A 102 12.57 -4.86 16.58
C SER A 102 11.43 -5.82 16.92
N LEU A 103 10.88 -6.48 15.90
CA LEU A 103 9.82 -7.48 16.04
C LEU A 103 10.17 -8.75 15.29
N GLU A 104 9.62 -9.85 15.76
CA GLU A 104 9.70 -11.15 15.09
C GLU A 104 8.87 -11.14 13.82
N PHE A 105 9.47 -11.52 12.70
CA PHE A 105 8.89 -11.51 11.36
C PHE A 105 8.84 -12.93 10.81
N ASN A 106 7.69 -13.33 10.26
CA ASN A 106 7.48 -14.66 9.68
C ASN A 106 7.65 -14.59 8.17
N GLU A 107 8.58 -15.36 7.65
CA GLU A 107 8.80 -15.55 6.23
C GLU A 107 8.11 -16.83 5.77
N TYR A 108 7.22 -16.69 4.79
CA TYR A 108 6.44 -17.81 4.23
C TYR A 108 7.06 -18.32 2.95
N SER A 109 6.74 -19.57 2.59
CA SER A 109 7.15 -20.16 1.31
C SER A 109 6.63 -19.40 0.09
N TRP A 110 5.56 -18.62 0.26
CA TRP A 110 5.09 -17.62 -0.69
C TRP A 110 5.24 -16.21 -0.09
N SER A 111 6.17 -15.43 -0.62
CA SER A 111 6.59 -14.14 -0.05
C SER A 111 5.46 -13.10 0.08
N ALA A 112 4.38 -13.23 -0.71
CA ALA A 112 3.21 -12.36 -0.58
C ALA A 112 2.43 -12.56 0.73
N LEU A 113 2.79 -13.54 1.55
CA LEU A 113 2.18 -13.81 2.86
C LEU A 113 3.09 -13.43 4.03
N ASN A 114 4.28 -12.89 3.76
CA ASN A 114 5.23 -12.49 4.79
C ASN A 114 4.63 -11.44 5.70
N SER A 115 4.65 -11.64 7.02
CA SER A 115 3.97 -10.78 7.99
C SER A 115 4.55 -10.89 9.38
N PHE A 116 4.30 -9.89 10.22
CA PHE A 116 4.47 -9.99 11.67
C PHE A 116 3.46 -10.93 12.33
N PHE A 117 2.34 -11.15 11.67
CA PHE A 117 1.26 -12.00 12.17
C PHE A 117 1.29 -13.38 11.52
N LYS A 118 0.72 -14.37 12.21
CA LYS A 118 0.52 -15.69 11.64
C LYS A 118 -0.78 -15.72 10.85
N ARG A 119 -0.75 -16.39 9.69
CA ARG A 119 -1.96 -16.61 8.90
C ARG A 119 -2.99 -17.39 9.70
N ALA A 120 -4.25 -16.92 9.67
CA ALA A 120 -5.37 -17.64 10.27
C ALA A 120 -5.65 -18.96 9.53
N TYR A 121 -5.45 -18.96 8.20
CA TYR A 121 -5.58 -20.14 7.34
C TYR A 121 -4.65 -19.98 6.13
N THR A 122 -3.90 -21.02 5.82
CA THR A 122 -3.06 -21.08 4.60
C THR A 122 -2.53 -22.49 4.39
N LYS A 123 -2.17 -22.81 3.14
CA LYS A 123 -1.38 -23.98 2.80
C LYS A 123 0.13 -23.67 2.74
N SER A 124 0.49 -22.37 2.78
CA SER A 124 1.88 -21.94 2.80
C SER A 124 2.47 -22.11 4.19
N GLU A 125 3.70 -22.58 4.26
CA GLU A 125 4.42 -22.82 5.50
C GLU A 125 5.29 -21.61 5.86
N ILE A 126 5.48 -21.35 7.15
CA ILE A 126 6.54 -20.46 7.64
C ILE A 126 7.86 -21.20 7.43
N ILE A 127 8.72 -20.64 6.59
CA ILE A 127 10.03 -21.22 6.26
C ILE A 127 11.17 -20.65 7.12
N ASP A 128 10.96 -19.44 7.68
CA ASP A 128 11.90 -18.79 8.59
C ASP A 128 11.18 -17.81 9.49
N THR A 129 11.76 -17.55 10.66
CA THR A 129 11.28 -16.55 11.62
C THR A 129 12.49 -15.87 12.25
N TYR A 130 12.56 -14.55 12.16
CA TYR A 130 13.69 -13.77 12.66
C TYR A 130 13.28 -12.34 13.03
N PHE A 131 14.10 -11.70 13.84
CA PHE A 131 13.88 -10.30 14.20
C PHE A 131 14.29 -9.36 13.06
N VAL A 132 13.46 -8.36 12.82
CA VAL A 132 13.72 -7.26 11.87
C VAL A 132 13.63 -5.91 12.56
N ASP A 133 14.45 -4.96 12.11
CA ASP A 133 14.42 -3.59 12.58
C ASP A 133 13.15 -2.88 12.10
N ILE A 134 12.55 -2.10 12.98
CA ILE A 134 11.38 -1.25 12.69
C ILE A 134 11.78 0.21 12.84
N ILE A 135 11.24 1.03 11.94
CA ILE A 135 11.28 2.49 12.01
C ILE A 135 9.86 3.04 11.85
N SER A 136 9.55 4.18 12.46
CA SER A 136 8.30 4.86 12.14
C SER A 136 8.43 5.74 10.89
N VAL A 137 7.33 6.03 10.20
CA VAL A 137 7.31 7.00 9.08
C VAL A 137 7.82 8.36 9.57
N ASP A 138 7.35 8.79 10.75
CA ASP A 138 7.74 10.08 11.34
C ASP A 138 9.25 10.17 11.61
N ASP A 139 9.83 9.11 12.17
CA ASP A 139 11.28 9.08 12.44
C ASP A 139 12.09 9.03 11.16
N TYR A 140 11.67 8.21 10.18
CA TYR A 140 12.34 8.12 8.89
C TYR A 140 12.31 9.47 8.16
N CYS A 141 11.17 10.17 8.15
CA CYS A 141 11.07 11.49 7.55
C CYS A 141 11.98 12.52 8.26
N ASN A 142 12.05 12.45 9.59
CA ASN A 142 12.94 13.34 10.36
C ASN A 142 14.43 13.05 10.12
N GLU A 143 14.82 11.76 10.02
CA GLU A 143 16.22 11.36 9.78
C GLU A 143 16.72 11.69 8.38
N ASN A 144 15.82 11.82 7.40
CA ASN A 144 16.15 12.02 5.99
C ASN A 144 15.65 13.38 5.47
N ASP A 145 15.27 14.32 6.35
CA ASP A 145 14.78 15.67 6.00
C ASP A 145 13.66 15.67 4.96
N ILE A 146 12.72 14.69 5.07
CA ILE A 146 11.59 14.56 4.14
C ILE A 146 10.44 15.47 4.60
N PRO A 147 10.12 16.53 3.84
CA PRO A 147 9.20 17.57 4.31
C PRO A 147 7.72 17.17 4.20
N TYR A 148 7.37 16.27 3.28
CA TYR A 148 6.00 15.79 3.03
C TYR A 148 6.02 14.47 2.25
N ILE A 149 4.87 13.78 2.21
CA ILE A 149 4.64 12.54 1.47
C ILE A 149 3.44 12.75 0.55
N ASN A 150 3.61 12.58 -0.76
CA ASN A 150 2.51 12.69 -1.69
C ASN A 150 1.65 11.41 -1.70
N LEU A 151 2.27 10.24 -1.60
CA LEU A 151 1.58 8.95 -1.51
C LEU A 151 2.27 8.07 -0.47
N LEU A 152 1.53 7.69 0.55
CA LEU A 152 1.88 6.64 1.50
C LEU A 152 1.11 5.37 1.12
N LYS A 153 1.80 4.38 0.52
CA LYS A 153 1.23 3.06 0.27
C LYS A 153 1.68 2.12 1.40
N THR A 154 0.74 1.37 1.96
CA THR A 154 1.01 0.31 2.93
C THR A 154 0.27 -0.96 2.56
N ASP A 155 1.01 -2.05 2.50
CA ASP A 155 0.59 -3.40 2.14
C ASP A 155 1.55 -4.33 2.90
N THR A 156 1.21 -4.56 4.16
CA THR A 156 2.07 -5.18 5.16
C THR A 156 1.44 -6.43 5.77
N GLU A 157 0.42 -6.94 5.05
CA GLU A 157 -0.21 -8.20 5.35
C GLU A 157 -0.69 -8.27 6.82
N GLY A 158 -1.54 -7.26 7.19
CA GLY A 158 -2.21 -7.14 8.47
C GLY A 158 -1.64 -6.08 9.43
N PHE A 159 -0.46 -5.50 9.15
CA PHE A 159 0.21 -4.54 10.05
C PHE A 159 -0.05 -3.06 9.68
N GLU A 160 -0.98 -2.78 8.78
CA GLU A 160 -1.25 -1.46 8.16
C GLU A 160 -1.53 -0.37 9.18
N LEU A 161 -2.36 -0.64 10.21
CA LEU A 161 -2.69 0.34 11.24
C LEU A 161 -1.46 0.78 12.05
N ASN A 162 -0.50 -0.13 12.27
CA ASN A 162 0.75 0.20 12.96
C ASN A 162 1.63 1.13 12.10
N VAL A 163 1.66 0.90 10.78
CA VAL A 163 2.32 1.80 9.82
C VAL A 163 1.68 3.18 9.86
N LEU A 164 0.35 3.26 9.78
CA LEU A 164 -0.39 4.53 9.81
C LEU A 164 -0.19 5.29 11.12
N LYS A 165 -0.18 4.60 12.26
CA LYS A 165 0.15 5.20 13.58
C LYS A 165 1.57 5.74 13.62
N GLY A 166 2.52 5.11 12.92
CA GLY A 166 3.89 5.60 12.78
C GLY A 166 4.04 6.86 11.91
N ALA A 167 2.98 7.26 11.19
CA ALA A 167 2.91 8.48 10.39
C ALA A 167 2.10 9.60 11.07
N ASN A 168 1.79 9.46 12.37
CA ASN A 168 0.84 10.33 13.07
C ASN A 168 1.21 11.81 13.05
N LYS A 169 2.50 12.16 13.23
CA LYS A 169 2.95 13.57 13.19
C LYS A 169 2.82 14.14 11.77
N MET A 170 3.26 13.40 10.76
CA MET A 170 3.15 13.80 9.35
C MET A 170 1.67 13.99 8.95
N MET A 171 0.76 13.11 9.37
CA MET A 171 -0.67 13.23 9.10
C MET A 171 -1.29 14.43 9.79
N ASN A 172 -1.06 14.61 11.10
CA ASN A 172 -1.58 15.74 11.90
C ASN A 172 -1.06 17.09 11.40
N GLN A 173 0.11 17.15 10.78
CA GLN A 173 0.67 18.32 10.16
C GLN A 173 0.19 18.54 8.71
N ASN A 174 -0.74 17.71 8.21
CA ASN A 174 -1.21 17.70 6.82
C ASN A 174 -0.07 17.54 5.80
N LYS A 175 0.95 16.76 6.14
CA LYS A 175 2.11 16.49 5.29
C LYS A 175 2.01 15.18 4.51
N VAL A 176 0.91 14.44 4.65
CA VAL A 176 0.58 13.26 3.84
C VAL A 176 -0.62 13.61 2.97
N GLN A 177 -0.47 13.51 1.65
CA GLN A 177 -1.52 13.90 0.71
C GLN A 177 -2.48 12.75 0.40
N PHE A 178 -1.97 11.57 0.03
CA PHE A 178 -2.74 10.37 -0.24
C PHE A 178 -2.24 9.20 0.61
N VAL A 179 -3.19 8.33 0.98
CA VAL A 179 -2.91 7.01 1.57
C VAL A 179 -3.54 5.96 0.69
N PHE A 180 -2.77 4.93 0.33
CA PHE A 180 -3.23 3.74 -0.38
C PHE A 180 -2.90 2.53 0.49
N VAL A 181 -3.93 1.84 0.98
CA VAL A 181 -3.81 0.86 2.05
C VAL A 181 -4.56 -0.41 1.72
N GLU A 182 -3.93 -1.56 1.98
CA GLU A 182 -4.60 -2.85 1.93
C GLU A 182 -5.60 -3.00 3.08
N ILE A 183 -6.77 -3.56 2.78
CA ILE A 183 -7.88 -3.76 3.72
C ILE A 183 -8.32 -5.21 3.70
N PHE A 184 -8.37 -5.84 4.86
CA PHE A 184 -8.94 -7.15 5.06
C PHE A 184 -10.35 -7.05 5.67
N PHE A 185 -11.32 -7.77 5.10
CA PHE A 185 -12.69 -7.88 5.63
C PHE A 185 -12.87 -9.14 6.48
N HIS A 186 -12.04 -10.16 6.26
CA HIS A 186 -11.97 -11.39 7.05
C HIS A 186 -10.63 -11.49 7.77
N GLU A 187 -10.58 -12.29 8.83
CA GLU A 187 -9.34 -12.56 9.54
C GLU A 187 -8.42 -13.44 8.67
N ASN A 188 -7.54 -12.81 7.92
CA ASN A 188 -6.50 -13.47 7.15
C ASN A 188 -5.27 -13.74 8.01
N TYR A 189 -5.01 -12.87 8.99
CA TYR A 189 -3.91 -12.95 9.95
C TYR A 189 -4.44 -12.75 11.36
N ILE A 190 -3.98 -13.56 12.29
CA ILE A 190 -4.38 -13.50 13.71
C ILE A 190 -3.84 -12.20 14.32
N GLY A 191 -4.74 -11.29 14.68
CA GLY A 191 -4.37 -9.98 15.23
C GLY A 191 -4.14 -8.87 14.20
N GLN A 192 -4.49 -9.10 12.95
CA GLN A 192 -4.44 -8.07 11.89
C GLN A 192 -5.26 -6.83 12.21
N SER A 193 -4.95 -5.73 11.55
CA SER A 193 -5.73 -4.50 11.58
C SER A 193 -7.13 -4.73 10.97
N SER A 194 -8.19 -4.28 11.64
CA SER A 194 -9.53 -4.35 11.07
C SER A 194 -9.78 -3.19 10.09
N PHE A 195 -10.69 -3.39 9.13
CA PHE A 195 -11.17 -2.31 8.25
C PHE A 195 -11.68 -1.11 9.06
N SER A 196 -12.49 -1.36 10.09
CA SER A 196 -13.08 -0.31 10.91
C SER A 196 -12.02 0.52 11.64
N ASP A 197 -10.95 -0.11 12.15
CA ASP A 197 -9.88 0.60 12.86
C ASP A 197 -9.06 1.47 11.89
N ILE A 198 -8.73 0.95 10.72
CA ILE A 198 -8.02 1.71 9.66
C ILE A 198 -8.87 2.89 9.19
N PHE A 199 -10.16 2.64 8.87
CA PHE A 199 -11.07 3.68 8.38
C PHE A 199 -11.28 4.78 9.44
N ASN A 200 -11.54 4.40 10.69
CA ASN A 200 -11.74 5.36 11.78
C ASN A 200 -10.47 6.18 12.04
N TYR A 201 -9.30 5.53 12.05
CA TYR A 201 -8.03 6.22 12.24
C TYR A 201 -7.77 7.26 11.14
N LEU A 202 -7.93 6.88 9.87
CA LEU A 202 -7.74 7.80 8.75
C LEU A 202 -8.77 8.94 8.75
N SER A 203 -10.06 8.65 9.03
CA SER A 203 -11.11 9.67 9.11
C SER A 203 -10.85 10.68 10.24
N GLN A 204 -10.41 10.23 11.41
CA GLN A 204 -10.04 11.09 12.53
C GLN A 204 -8.82 11.98 12.24
N ASN A 205 -7.95 11.56 11.34
CA ASN A 205 -6.79 12.31 10.86
C ASN A 205 -7.08 13.14 9.59
N GLY A 206 -8.37 13.38 9.25
CA GLY A 206 -8.78 14.24 8.15
C GLY A 206 -8.66 13.62 6.76
N PHE A 207 -8.66 12.31 6.64
CA PHE A 207 -8.64 11.62 5.35
C PHE A 207 -10.04 11.18 4.93
N ASN A 208 -10.40 11.46 3.68
CA ASN A 208 -11.63 11.01 3.05
C ASN A 208 -11.34 9.85 2.09
N MET A 209 -12.11 8.77 2.20
CA MET A 209 -11.99 7.64 1.29
C MET A 209 -12.49 8.01 -0.11
N ILE A 210 -11.70 7.70 -1.13
CA ILE A 210 -12.03 7.93 -2.54
C ILE A 210 -12.77 6.71 -3.10
N ARG A 211 -12.12 5.54 -3.06
CA ARG A 211 -12.72 4.28 -3.54
C ARG A 211 -11.88 3.07 -3.12
N PHE A 212 -12.47 1.91 -3.30
CA PHE A 212 -11.80 0.63 -3.25
C PHE A 212 -11.30 0.19 -4.64
N TYR A 213 -10.24 -0.63 -4.66
CA TYR A 213 -9.63 -1.22 -5.86
C TYR A 213 -9.43 -2.72 -5.64
N ASP A 214 -9.48 -3.48 -6.73
CA ASP A 214 -9.05 -4.89 -6.77
C ASP A 214 -9.66 -5.76 -5.66
N PHE A 215 -11.01 -5.74 -5.56
CA PHE A 215 -11.75 -6.59 -4.64
C PHE A 215 -11.47 -8.07 -4.90
N GLU A 216 -11.05 -8.78 -3.86
CA GLU A 216 -10.98 -10.23 -3.83
C GLU A 216 -12.09 -10.80 -2.95
N TYR A 217 -12.57 -11.98 -3.32
CA TYR A 217 -13.66 -12.67 -2.65
C TYR A 217 -13.21 -14.07 -2.24
N THR A 218 -13.82 -14.60 -1.17
CA THR A 218 -13.69 -16.01 -0.80
C THR A 218 -14.41 -16.89 -1.82
N ASP A 219 -14.17 -18.21 -1.78
CA ASP A 219 -14.86 -19.17 -2.65
C ASP A 219 -16.40 -19.14 -2.44
N GLU A 220 -16.86 -18.77 -1.24
CA GLU A 220 -18.28 -18.61 -0.90
C GLU A 220 -18.86 -17.25 -1.36
N GLY A 221 -18.03 -16.33 -1.88
CA GLY A 221 -18.45 -15.04 -2.41
C GLY A 221 -18.46 -13.89 -1.39
N PHE A 222 -17.88 -14.05 -0.20
CA PHE A 222 -17.71 -12.95 0.76
C PHE A 222 -16.49 -12.10 0.40
N ALA A 223 -16.57 -10.76 0.63
CA ALA A 223 -15.43 -9.87 0.46
C ALA A 223 -14.27 -10.33 1.36
N SER A 224 -13.11 -10.57 0.78
CA SER A 224 -11.91 -11.04 1.49
C SER A 224 -10.95 -9.88 1.75
N ARG A 225 -10.47 -9.24 0.70
CA ARG A 225 -9.56 -8.09 0.79
C ARG A 225 -9.77 -7.13 -0.38
N THR A 226 -9.22 -5.94 -0.24
CA THR A 226 -9.22 -4.87 -1.24
C THR A 226 -8.15 -3.87 -0.90
N ASP A 227 -7.79 -3.03 -1.87
CA ASP A 227 -7.03 -1.81 -1.60
C ASP A 227 -7.96 -0.60 -1.50
N ALA A 228 -7.69 0.33 -0.61
CA ALA A 228 -8.45 1.57 -0.45
C ALA A 228 -7.58 2.80 -0.63
N LEU A 229 -8.06 3.77 -1.42
CA LEU A 229 -7.41 5.07 -1.62
C LEU A 229 -8.11 6.14 -0.82
N PHE A 230 -7.32 6.91 -0.07
CA PHE A 230 -7.77 8.05 0.73
C PHE A 230 -7.03 9.32 0.32
N ILE A 231 -7.67 10.48 0.51
CA ILE A 231 -7.09 11.80 0.31
C ILE A 231 -7.26 12.64 1.59
N ASN A 232 -6.21 13.33 1.99
CA ASN A 232 -6.32 14.32 3.06
C ASN A 232 -7.20 15.50 2.60
N GLU A 233 -8.15 15.91 3.43
CA GLU A 233 -9.15 16.95 3.14
C GLU A 233 -8.53 18.31 2.69
N LYS A 234 -7.32 18.63 3.16
CA LYS A 234 -6.58 19.85 2.78
C LYS A 234 -6.22 19.90 1.29
N PHE A 235 -6.22 18.75 0.61
CA PHE A 235 -5.86 18.61 -0.81
C PHE A 235 -7.06 18.33 -1.72
N ILE A 236 -8.29 18.46 -1.23
CA ILE A 236 -9.52 18.18 -2.01
C ILE A 236 -9.84 19.29 -3.04
N LYS A 237 -9.21 20.46 -2.97
CA LYS A 237 -9.47 21.62 -3.86
C LYS A 237 -9.17 21.36 -5.31
#